data_de4740cfeea968896bc2943209a4bb46
#
_entry.id   de4740cfeea968896bc2943209a4bb46
#
_cell.length_a   1.000
_cell.length_b   1.000
_cell.length_c   1.000
_cell.angle_alpha   90.00
_cell.angle_beta   90.00
_cell.angle_gamma   90.00
#
_symmetry.space_group_name_H-M   'P 1'
#
loop_
_entity.id
_entity.type
_entity.pdbx_description
1 polymer ?
#
loop_
_entity_poly.entity_id
_entity_poly.type
_entity_poly.pdbx_seq_one_letter_code
_entity_poly.pdbx_strand_id
1 'polypeptide(L)'
;MKKLFAILLCVCMILSVVACAPATNNNGTTEPEKTEAEYKLGMGVVVSSASSKTGLAQIDATVAAVVTDKDGKIVAARIDVAQNKFDLTADFATEVAKTFETKMELGSRYGMEGKVDNDGNGVMKEWDAQAKAFETYVVGKTSAEVNSIELQEAGGHQIAVDKVLLDAGCSMQITDFIAAVVKACNDEQGMTFKTAETFTLGVAAKSTAAESTAATAEADGTIKLYSDFAANVVAGDKIIAAVNDAIQPNIAVNTLGEIVSAEFKGTKRELKEGYNMAAFGQSMDWNGDGKVLEWYLQSAEFSKFVVGKTAAEVEAMATKEVEGAGYIISADDALLTAGCTIQITAIKAVVAQAAKNAR
;
A
#
# COMPACT_ATOMS: atom_id res chain seq x y z
N MET A 1 -33.32 3.07 37.20
CA MET A 1 -32.03 3.60 37.69
C MET A 1 -31.13 3.69 36.46
N LYS A 2 -30.92 4.90 35.98
CA LYS A 2 -30.15 5.20 34.77
C LYS A 2 -28.65 5.14 35.08
N LYS A 3 -27.89 4.26 34.43
CA LYS A 3 -26.42 4.30 34.48
C LYS A 3 -25.90 4.97 33.22
N LEU A 4 -25.36 6.18 33.38
CA LEU A 4 -24.56 6.89 32.39
C LEU A 4 -23.25 6.13 32.20
N PHE A 5 -22.94 5.76 30.94
CA PHE A 5 -21.60 5.38 30.53
C PHE A 5 -20.87 6.65 30.04
N ALA A 6 -19.84 7.02 30.79
CA ALA A 6 -18.93 8.09 30.40
C ALA A 6 -17.91 7.51 29.45
N ILE A 7 -17.88 8.05 28.23
CA ILE A 7 -16.82 7.79 27.24
C ILE A 7 -15.57 8.54 27.70
N LEU A 8 -14.55 7.81 28.11
CA LEU A 8 -13.25 8.34 28.49
C LEU A 8 -12.44 8.64 27.23
N LEU A 9 -12.40 9.92 26.84
CA LEU A 9 -11.53 10.42 25.79
C LEU A 9 -10.10 10.47 26.36
N CYS A 10 -9.24 9.50 25.99
CA CYS A 10 -7.82 9.54 26.36
C CYS A 10 -7.10 10.61 25.53
N VAL A 11 -7.00 11.81 26.11
CA VAL A 11 -6.08 12.86 25.64
C VAL A 11 -4.71 12.54 26.24
N CYS A 12 -3.75 12.14 25.42
CA CYS A 12 -2.35 12.01 25.84
C CYS A 12 -1.78 13.38 26.16
N MET A 13 -1.71 13.71 27.47
CA MET A 13 -0.92 14.85 27.95
C MET A 13 0.55 14.46 27.97
N ILE A 14 1.35 15.05 27.10
CA ILE A 14 2.80 15.03 27.19
C ILE A 14 3.20 16.05 28.26
N LEU A 15 3.73 15.59 29.40
CA LEU A 15 4.34 16.44 30.39
C LEU A 15 5.69 16.98 29.87
N SER A 16 5.73 18.25 29.53
CA SER A 16 6.96 18.97 29.25
C SER A 16 7.55 19.48 30.57
N VAL A 17 8.79 19.09 30.86
CA VAL A 17 9.59 19.64 31.97
C VAL A 17 10.04 21.06 31.60
N VAL A 18 9.56 22.05 32.32
CA VAL A 18 9.96 23.45 32.19
C VAL A 18 11.22 23.67 33.01
N ALA A 19 12.37 24.01 32.36
CA ALA A 19 13.53 24.56 33.02
C ALA A 19 13.37 26.08 33.07
N CYS A 20 13.40 26.67 34.28
CA CYS A 20 13.35 28.11 34.52
C CYS A 20 14.67 28.80 34.14
N ALA A 21 14.57 29.82 33.31
CA ALA A 21 15.58 30.90 33.18
C ALA A 21 14.88 32.27 33.30
N PRO A 22 15.55 33.34 33.76
CA PRO A 22 14.89 34.54 34.28
C PRO A 22 14.33 35.48 33.21
N ALA A 23 13.21 36.13 33.57
CA ALA A 23 12.41 36.98 32.71
C ALA A 23 13.08 38.26 32.26
N THR A 24 13.01 38.57 30.96
CA THR A 24 12.99 39.93 30.44
C THR A 24 11.64 40.15 29.73
N ASN A 25 10.95 41.21 30.18
CA ASN A 25 9.64 41.62 29.65
C ASN A 25 9.74 42.02 28.17
N ASN A 26 9.07 41.27 27.29
CA ASN A 26 8.54 41.77 26.04
C ASN A 26 7.20 41.01 25.77
N ASN A 27 6.10 41.77 25.71
CA ASN A 27 4.78 41.30 25.33
C ASN A 27 4.78 40.84 23.88
N GLY A 28 5.16 39.58 23.63
CA GLY A 28 4.89 38.83 22.45
C GLY A 28 4.54 37.42 22.91
N THR A 29 3.30 37.00 22.78
CA THR A 29 2.89 35.62 22.93
C THR A 29 3.60 34.81 21.83
N THR A 30 4.79 34.31 22.11
CA THR A 30 5.42 33.26 21.29
C THR A 30 4.62 31.97 21.59
N GLU A 31 3.86 31.50 20.59
CA GLU A 31 3.41 30.11 20.59
C GLU A 31 4.63 29.20 20.84
N PRO A 32 4.50 28.16 21.68
CA PRO A 32 5.60 27.24 21.90
C PRO A 32 6.02 26.64 20.55
N GLU A 33 7.30 26.75 20.24
CA GLU A 33 7.88 26.19 19.03
C GLU A 33 7.59 24.69 19.00
N LYS A 34 6.79 24.23 18.02
CA LYS A 34 6.45 22.82 17.87
C LYS A 34 7.74 22.07 17.53
N THR A 35 8.17 21.18 18.39
CA THR A 35 9.35 20.35 18.16
C THR A 35 9.05 19.30 17.08
N GLU A 36 9.86 19.25 16.03
CA GLU A 36 9.77 18.20 15.02
C GLU A 36 10.06 16.83 15.63
N ALA A 37 9.21 15.87 15.35
CA ALA A 37 9.44 14.47 15.66
C ALA A 37 9.84 13.71 14.39
N GLU A 38 10.68 12.68 14.58
CA GLU A 38 11.15 11.81 13.49
C GLU A 38 10.27 10.56 13.40
N TYR A 39 9.91 10.23 12.19
CA TYR A 39 9.06 9.10 11.83
C TYR A 39 9.62 8.35 10.63
N LYS A 40 9.15 7.12 10.43
CA LYS A 40 9.45 6.32 9.24
C LYS A 40 8.16 5.83 8.60
N LEU A 41 7.98 6.11 7.33
CA LEU A 41 6.96 5.50 6.48
C LEU A 41 7.51 4.21 5.88
N GLY A 42 6.84 3.09 6.10
CA GLY A 42 7.10 1.82 5.45
C GLY A 42 5.88 1.27 4.75
N MET A 43 6.10 0.39 3.79
CA MET A 43 5.06 -0.33 3.06
C MET A 43 5.37 -1.83 2.99
N GLY A 44 4.37 -2.65 3.23
CA GLY A 44 4.46 -4.10 3.11
C GLY A 44 3.38 -4.65 2.20
N VAL A 45 3.74 -5.57 1.30
CA VAL A 45 2.81 -6.22 0.38
C VAL A 45 2.87 -7.73 0.60
N VAL A 46 1.71 -8.36 0.73
CA VAL A 46 1.54 -9.83 0.80
C VAL A 46 0.70 -10.27 -0.37
N VAL A 47 1.19 -11.24 -1.13
CA VAL A 47 0.51 -11.74 -2.33
C VAL A 47 0.13 -13.20 -2.16
N SER A 48 -1.09 -13.53 -2.54
CA SER A 48 -1.60 -14.90 -2.52
C SER A 48 -2.35 -15.21 -3.82
N SER A 49 -2.13 -16.40 -4.35
CA SER A 49 -2.92 -17.00 -5.44
C SER A 49 -3.73 -18.21 -4.97
N ALA A 50 -3.78 -18.47 -3.66
CA ALA A 50 -4.38 -19.66 -3.07
C ALA A 50 -5.87 -19.85 -3.36
N SER A 51 -6.58 -18.77 -3.73
CA SER A 51 -8.00 -18.81 -4.13
C SER A 51 -8.22 -19.17 -5.61
N SER A 52 -7.13 -19.32 -6.38
CA SER A 52 -7.19 -19.73 -7.78
C SER A 52 -7.63 -21.19 -7.91
N LYS A 53 -8.40 -21.47 -8.94
CA LYS A 53 -8.90 -22.83 -9.28
C LYS A 53 -9.27 -22.89 -10.77
N THR A 54 -9.58 -24.08 -11.28
CA THR A 54 -10.13 -24.22 -12.65
C THR A 54 -11.30 -23.26 -12.86
N GLY A 55 -11.25 -22.50 -13.93
CA GLY A 55 -12.24 -21.48 -14.29
C GLY A 55 -12.06 -20.13 -13.57
N LEU A 56 -11.15 -20.01 -12.63
CA LEU A 56 -10.90 -18.75 -11.89
C LEU A 56 -9.40 -18.57 -11.57
N ALA A 57 -8.75 -17.58 -12.15
CA ALA A 57 -7.49 -17.09 -11.65
C ALA A 57 -7.72 -15.92 -10.68
N GLN A 58 -7.17 -16.01 -9.47
CA GLN A 58 -7.29 -14.96 -8.47
C GLN A 58 -5.93 -14.65 -7.84
N ILE A 59 -5.59 -13.35 -7.84
CA ILE A 59 -4.40 -12.84 -7.16
C ILE A 59 -4.85 -11.78 -6.17
N ASP A 60 -4.67 -12.08 -4.91
CA ASP A 60 -4.93 -11.16 -3.80
C ASP A 60 -3.61 -10.52 -3.37
N ALA A 61 -3.54 -9.19 -3.40
CA ALA A 61 -2.41 -8.43 -2.92
C ALA A 61 -2.87 -7.52 -1.78
N THR A 62 -2.52 -7.89 -0.55
CA THR A 62 -2.75 -7.08 0.66
C THR A 62 -1.60 -6.13 0.81
N VAL A 63 -1.88 -4.83 0.80
CA VAL A 63 -0.90 -3.76 1.03
C VAL A 63 -1.18 -3.07 2.35
N ALA A 64 -0.13 -2.89 3.16
CA ALA A 64 -0.16 -2.07 4.35
C ALA A 64 0.83 -0.91 4.24
N ALA A 65 0.38 0.29 4.58
CA ALA A 65 1.21 1.46 4.84
C ALA A 65 1.27 1.69 6.34
N VAL A 66 2.45 1.89 6.90
CA VAL A 66 2.65 2.09 8.34
C VAL A 66 3.61 3.24 8.57
N VAL A 67 3.25 4.13 9.49
CA VAL A 67 4.18 5.13 10.04
C VAL A 67 4.57 4.68 11.44
N THR A 68 5.88 4.59 11.69
CA THR A 68 6.41 4.31 13.02
C THR A 68 7.16 5.53 13.58
N ASP A 69 7.15 5.67 14.91
CA ASP A 69 8.00 6.61 15.62
C ASP A 69 9.45 6.07 15.77
N LYS A 70 10.31 6.85 16.38
CA LYS A 70 11.71 6.47 16.66
C LYS A 70 11.89 5.24 17.54
N ASP A 71 10.86 4.85 18.30
CA ASP A 71 10.86 3.68 19.18
C ASP A 71 10.25 2.44 18.49
N GLY A 72 9.92 2.55 17.20
CA GLY A 72 9.33 1.49 16.39
C GLY A 72 7.85 1.23 16.67
N LYS A 73 7.17 2.16 17.37
CA LYS A 73 5.73 2.06 17.60
C LYS A 73 4.94 2.63 16.43
N ILE A 74 3.91 1.93 16.05
CA ILE A 74 3.00 2.34 14.99
C ILE A 74 2.21 3.57 15.46
N VAL A 75 2.31 4.67 14.74
CA VAL A 75 1.52 5.89 14.98
C VAL A 75 0.35 6.04 13.98
N ALA A 76 0.47 5.41 12.82
CA ALA A 76 -0.60 5.31 11.83
C ALA A 76 -0.46 4.04 10.99
N ALA A 77 -1.57 3.43 10.62
CA ALA A 77 -1.62 2.29 9.70
C ALA A 77 -2.78 2.44 8.72
N ARG A 78 -2.59 1.99 7.48
CA ARG A 78 -3.64 1.87 6.44
C ARG A 78 -3.45 0.57 5.70
N ILE A 79 -4.56 -0.09 5.38
CA ILE A 79 -4.58 -1.37 4.69
C ILE A 79 -5.56 -1.30 3.53
N ASP A 80 -5.17 -1.89 2.40
CA ASP A 80 -6.07 -2.14 1.27
C ASP A 80 -5.74 -3.50 0.65
N VAL A 81 -6.65 -4.02 -0.18
CA VAL A 81 -6.46 -5.29 -0.89
C VAL A 81 -6.88 -5.15 -2.34
N ALA A 82 -5.93 -5.34 -3.24
CA ALA A 82 -6.20 -5.55 -4.65
C ALA A 82 -6.55 -7.03 -4.88
N GLN A 83 -7.85 -7.34 -4.99
CA GLN A 83 -8.34 -8.69 -5.27
C GLN A 83 -8.63 -8.82 -6.76
N ASN A 84 -7.63 -9.26 -7.52
CA ASN A 84 -7.72 -9.35 -8.97
C ASN A 84 -8.25 -10.73 -9.39
N LYS A 85 -9.46 -10.78 -9.95
CA LYS A 85 -10.15 -12.00 -10.37
C LYS A 85 -10.34 -12.01 -11.88
N PHE A 86 -10.03 -13.15 -12.49
CA PHE A 86 -10.23 -13.43 -13.91
C PHE A 86 -11.11 -14.66 -14.07
N ASP A 87 -12.27 -14.50 -14.67
CA ASP A 87 -13.13 -15.63 -15.06
C ASP A 87 -12.56 -16.24 -16.35
N LEU A 88 -11.92 -17.41 -16.20
CA LEU A 88 -11.27 -18.11 -17.30
C LEU A 88 -12.27 -18.81 -18.24
N THR A 89 -13.56 -18.75 -17.93
CA THR A 89 -14.65 -19.27 -18.77
C THR A 89 -15.33 -18.17 -19.58
N ALA A 90 -15.06 -16.90 -19.26
CA ALA A 90 -15.57 -15.74 -19.97
C ALA A 90 -14.70 -15.36 -21.17
N ASP A 91 -15.12 -14.32 -21.91
CA ASP A 91 -14.31 -13.76 -22.99
C ASP A 91 -13.02 -13.17 -22.44
N PHE A 92 -11.89 -13.73 -22.85
CA PHE A 92 -10.57 -13.38 -22.35
C PHE A 92 -10.24 -11.90 -22.53
N ALA A 93 -10.56 -11.32 -23.71
CA ALA A 93 -10.27 -9.91 -23.99
C ALA A 93 -11.02 -8.98 -23.03
N THR A 94 -12.26 -9.32 -22.69
CA THR A 94 -13.06 -8.59 -21.70
C THR A 94 -12.46 -8.71 -20.30
N GLU A 95 -12.03 -9.91 -19.90
CA GLU A 95 -11.48 -10.16 -18.56
C GLU A 95 -10.17 -9.41 -18.30
N VAL A 96 -9.29 -9.32 -19.29
CA VAL A 96 -8.01 -8.62 -19.13
C VAL A 96 -8.11 -7.11 -19.33
N ALA A 97 -9.17 -6.62 -19.94
CA ALA A 97 -9.42 -5.20 -20.16
C ALA A 97 -10.24 -4.52 -19.04
N LYS A 98 -10.80 -5.30 -18.09
CA LYS A 98 -11.64 -4.74 -17.03
C LYS A 98 -10.84 -3.85 -16.06
N THR A 99 -11.55 -2.92 -15.43
CA THR A 99 -11.00 -2.13 -14.33
C THR A 99 -11.00 -2.96 -13.05
N PHE A 100 -9.85 -3.01 -12.37
CA PHE A 100 -9.73 -3.66 -11.07
C PHE A 100 -9.86 -2.60 -9.98
N GLU A 101 -10.87 -2.77 -9.12
CA GLU A 101 -11.07 -1.94 -7.94
C GLU A 101 -10.58 -2.68 -6.70
N THR A 102 -9.95 -1.97 -5.78
CA THR A 102 -9.55 -2.52 -4.48
C THR A 102 -10.77 -2.74 -3.58
N LYS A 103 -10.60 -3.48 -2.49
CA LYS A 103 -11.69 -3.68 -1.52
C LYS A 103 -12.11 -2.37 -0.87
N MET A 104 -11.17 -1.44 -0.65
CA MET A 104 -11.47 -0.10 -0.16
C MET A 104 -12.29 0.72 -1.16
N GLU A 105 -11.94 0.67 -2.45
CA GLU A 105 -12.67 1.37 -3.52
C GLU A 105 -14.08 0.78 -3.74
N LEU A 106 -14.23 -0.53 -3.56
CA LEU A 106 -15.54 -1.19 -3.60
C LEU A 106 -16.45 -0.74 -2.45
N GLY A 107 -15.90 -0.52 -1.24
CA GLY A 107 -16.68 -0.16 -0.07
C GLY A 107 -17.86 -1.13 0.13
N SER A 108 -19.08 -0.62 0.31
CA SER A 108 -20.29 -1.43 0.49
C SER A 108 -20.63 -2.37 -0.69
N ARG A 109 -20.07 -2.13 -1.87
CA ARG A 109 -20.23 -3.04 -3.04
C ARG A 109 -19.43 -4.33 -2.91
N TYR A 110 -18.49 -4.41 -1.96
CA TYR A 110 -17.80 -5.67 -1.67
C TYR A 110 -18.74 -6.71 -1.06
N GLY A 111 -19.72 -6.26 -0.27
CA GLY A 111 -20.89 -7.06 0.12
C GLY A 111 -20.59 -8.06 1.25
N MET A 112 -19.83 -7.68 2.27
CA MET A 112 -19.67 -8.46 3.51
C MET A 112 -20.74 -8.15 4.54
N GLU A 113 -21.21 -6.91 4.59
CA GLU A 113 -22.20 -6.47 5.57
C GLU A 113 -23.48 -7.31 5.53
N GLY A 114 -24.00 -7.63 6.71
CA GLY A 114 -25.24 -8.42 6.83
C GLY A 114 -25.06 -9.93 6.78
N LYS A 115 -23.87 -10.45 6.50
CA LYS A 115 -23.59 -11.90 6.60
C LYS A 115 -23.43 -12.32 8.06
N VAL A 116 -23.48 -13.63 8.30
CA VAL A 116 -23.21 -14.19 9.64
C VAL A 116 -21.76 -13.91 10.00
N ASP A 117 -21.56 -13.40 11.21
CA ASP A 117 -20.25 -13.10 11.76
C ASP A 117 -19.45 -14.37 12.02
N ASN A 118 -18.14 -14.36 11.78
CA ASN A 118 -17.29 -15.53 11.98
C ASN A 118 -17.13 -15.90 13.46
N ASP A 119 -17.20 -14.93 14.37
CA ASP A 119 -17.12 -15.16 15.82
C ASP A 119 -18.48 -15.47 16.46
N GLY A 120 -19.56 -15.45 15.69
CA GLY A 120 -20.92 -15.79 16.12
C GLY A 120 -21.59 -14.76 17.02
N ASN A 121 -21.02 -13.56 17.19
CA ASN A 121 -21.51 -12.52 18.09
C ASN A 121 -22.51 -11.56 17.47
N GLY A 122 -22.77 -11.64 16.15
CA GLY A 122 -23.68 -10.71 15.49
C GLY A 122 -23.66 -10.76 13.98
N VAL A 123 -23.77 -9.58 13.37
CA VAL A 123 -23.78 -9.39 11.94
C VAL A 123 -22.44 -8.82 11.50
N MET A 124 -21.84 -9.43 10.50
CA MET A 124 -20.56 -9.02 9.94
C MET A 124 -20.61 -7.58 9.43
N LYS A 125 -19.63 -6.76 9.78
CA LYS A 125 -19.45 -5.43 9.20
C LYS A 125 -18.85 -5.52 7.80
N GLU A 126 -19.00 -4.44 7.02
CA GLU A 126 -18.34 -4.35 5.72
C GLU A 126 -16.81 -4.41 5.85
N TRP A 127 -16.14 -4.84 4.78
CA TRP A 127 -14.70 -5.09 4.77
C TRP A 127 -13.88 -3.86 5.20
N ASP A 128 -14.22 -2.69 4.67
CA ASP A 128 -13.53 -1.42 4.98
C ASP A 128 -13.67 -1.01 6.46
N ALA A 129 -14.82 -1.27 7.07
CA ALA A 129 -15.05 -1.04 8.49
C ALA A 129 -14.22 -1.99 9.36
N GLN A 130 -14.09 -3.26 8.97
CA GLN A 130 -13.28 -4.26 9.65
C GLN A 130 -11.78 -3.96 9.50
N ALA A 131 -11.32 -3.57 8.30
CA ALA A 131 -9.95 -3.15 8.05
C ALA A 131 -9.58 -1.93 8.92
N LYS A 132 -10.46 -0.92 9.00
CA LYS A 132 -10.29 0.26 9.84
C LYS A 132 -10.21 -0.07 11.34
N ALA A 133 -10.98 -1.07 11.80
CA ALA A 133 -10.88 -1.55 13.18
C ALA A 133 -9.48 -2.14 13.45
N PHE A 134 -8.95 -2.94 12.53
CA PHE A 134 -7.59 -3.49 12.63
C PHE A 134 -6.51 -2.39 12.53
N GLU A 135 -6.63 -1.44 11.61
CA GLU A 135 -5.74 -0.27 11.50
C GLU A 135 -5.64 0.47 12.85
N THR A 136 -6.78 0.68 13.51
CA THR A 136 -6.84 1.35 14.83
C THR A 136 -6.22 0.49 15.93
N TYR A 137 -6.47 -0.81 15.89
CA TYR A 137 -5.99 -1.76 16.91
C TYR A 137 -4.46 -1.90 16.94
N VAL A 138 -3.79 -1.75 15.80
CA VAL A 138 -2.33 -1.86 15.73
C VAL A 138 -1.59 -0.58 16.13
N VAL A 139 -2.26 0.57 16.22
CA VAL A 139 -1.65 1.83 16.67
C VAL A 139 -1.14 1.68 18.11
N GLY A 140 0.08 2.16 18.37
CA GLY A 140 0.80 2.03 19.64
C GLY A 140 1.56 0.72 19.82
N LYS A 141 1.34 -0.29 18.95
CA LYS A 141 2.07 -1.56 18.95
C LYS A 141 3.38 -1.45 18.16
N THR A 142 4.33 -2.31 18.50
CA THR A 142 5.53 -2.59 17.71
C THR A 142 5.28 -3.70 16.71
N SER A 143 6.18 -3.87 15.74
CA SER A 143 6.17 -5.00 14.78
C SER A 143 6.07 -6.36 15.50
N ALA A 144 6.82 -6.54 16.59
CA ALA A 144 6.82 -7.78 17.37
C ALA A 144 5.46 -8.05 18.04
N GLU A 145 4.83 -7.02 18.60
CA GLU A 145 3.50 -7.12 19.21
C GLU A 145 2.42 -7.42 18.17
N VAL A 146 2.50 -6.84 16.97
CA VAL A 146 1.59 -7.18 15.86
C VAL A 146 1.78 -8.63 15.41
N ASN A 147 3.04 -9.08 15.28
CA ASN A 147 3.33 -10.46 14.89
C ASN A 147 2.88 -11.50 15.94
N SER A 148 2.71 -11.09 17.19
CA SER A 148 2.27 -11.94 18.30
C SER A 148 0.76 -11.95 18.52
N ILE A 149 -0.04 -11.30 17.65
CA ILE A 149 -1.51 -11.34 17.74
C ILE A 149 -1.97 -12.79 17.63
N GLU A 150 -2.64 -13.27 18.68
CA GLU A 150 -3.16 -14.64 18.72
C GLU A 150 -4.37 -14.79 17.79
N LEU A 151 -4.39 -15.91 17.05
CA LEU A 151 -5.44 -16.25 16.11
C LEU A 151 -6.17 -17.52 16.54
N GLN A 152 -7.44 -17.60 16.16
CA GLN A 152 -8.27 -18.80 16.27
C GLN A 152 -8.98 -19.07 14.96
N GLU A 153 -9.27 -20.34 14.72
CA GLU A 153 -10.11 -20.70 13.59
C GLU A 153 -11.60 -20.48 13.93
N ALA A 154 -12.29 -19.77 13.04
CA ALA A 154 -13.73 -19.58 13.10
C ALA A 154 -14.30 -19.41 11.70
N GLY A 155 -15.33 -20.19 11.35
CA GLY A 155 -15.96 -20.14 10.04
C GLY A 155 -15.03 -20.45 8.85
N GLY A 156 -13.94 -21.19 9.07
CA GLY A 156 -12.92 -21.48 8.05
C GLY A 156 -11.89 -20.37 7.87
N HIS A 157 -11.85 -19.39 8.80
CA HIS A 157 -10.99 -18.22 8.75
C HIS A 157 -10.14 -18.10 10.03
N GLN A 158 -8.92 -17.57 9.90
CA GLN A 158 -8.06 -17.23 11.04
C GLN A 158 -8.38 -15.81 11.50
N ILE A 159 -9.19 -15.69 12.56
CA ILE A 159 -9.60 -14.44 13.17
C ILE A 159 -8.84 -14.15 14.47
N ALA A 160 -8.89 -12.92 14.97
CA ALA A 160 -8.27 -12.58 16.25
C ALA A 160 -8.93 -13.33 17.43
N VAL A 161 -8.13 -13.67 18.45
CA VAL A 161 -8.63 -14.08 19.76
C VAL A 161 -9.00 -12.85 20.61
N ASP A 162 -8.29 -11.73 20.41
CA ASP A 162 -8.44 -10.52 21.20
C ASP A 162 -9.85 -9.91 21.07
N LYS A 163 -10.56 -9.94 22.21
CA LYS A 163 -11.91 -9.43 22.29
C LYS A 163 -12.03 -7.93 21.97
N VAL A 164 -10.99 -7.14 22.18
CA VAL A 164 -10.98 -5.71 21.82
C VAL A 164 -11.15 -5.53 20.33
N LEU A 165 -10.47 -6.35 19.52
CA LEU A 165 -10.59 -6.29 18.07
C LEU A 165 -11.91 -6.88 17.56
N LEU A 166 -12.39 -7.97 18.17
CA LEU A 166 -13.69 -8.57 17.85
C LEU A 166 -14.83 -7.62 18.17
N ASP A 167 -14.83 -6.99 19.38
CA ASP A 167 -15.84 -6.02 19.80
C ASP A 167 -15.81 -4.74 18.94
N ALA A 168 -14.65 -4.39 18.36
CA ALA A 168 -14.54 -3.34 17.35
C ALA A 168 -15.16 -3.76 16.00
N GLY A 169 -15.50 -5.04 15.84
CA GLY A 169 -16.19 -5.64 14.71
C GLY A 169 -15.27 -6.12 13.60
N CYS A 170 -14.02 -6.48 13.92
CA CYS A 170 -13.12 -7.16 12.99
C CYS A 170 -13.10 -8.66 13.29
N SER A 171 -13.95 -9.42 12.63
CA SER A 171 -14.07 -10.88 12.71
C SER A 171 -13.67 -11.60 11.43
N MET A 172 -13.10 -10.89 10.46
CA MET A 172 -12.57 -11.47 9.23
C MET A 172 -11.17 -12.07 9.43
N GLN A 173 -10.71 -12.82 8.43
CA GLN A 173 -9.33 -13.32 8.39
C GLN A 173 -8.35 -12.15 8.36
N ILE A 174 -7.35 -12.16 9.28
CA ILE A 174 -6.37 -11.09 9.44
C ILE A 174 -4.90 -11.54 9.27
N THR A 175 -4.65 -12.79 8.89
CA THR A 175 -3.29 -13.31 8.66
C THR A 175 -2.46 -12.43 7.73
N ASP A 176 -3.02 -12.04 6.58
CA ASP A 176 -2.32 -11.22 5.60
C ASP A 176 -2.18 -9.76 6.07
N PHE A 177 -3.11 -9.28 6.89
CA PHE A 177 -3.02 -7.96 7.51
C PHE A 177 -1.85 -7.88 8.48
N ILE A 178 -1.73 -8.88 9.37
CA ILE A 178 -0.60 -9.01 10.29
C ILE A 178 0.71 -9.05 9.51
N ALA A 179 0.80 -9.93 8.50
CA ALA A 179 2.01 -10.08 7.70
C ALA A 179 2.39 -8.80 6.95
N ALA A 180 1.41 -8.10 6.34
CA ALA A 180 1.66 -6.86 5.61
C ALA A 180 2.08 -5.71 6.54
N VAL A 181 1.46 -5.57 7.73
CA VAL A 181 1.84 -4.57 8.75
C VAL A 181 3.24 -4.86 9.29
N VAL A 182 3.57 -6.12 9.60
CA VAL A 182 4.91 -6.52 10.05
C VAL A 182 5.96 -6.20 8.98
N LYS A 183 5.69 -6.52 7.71
CA LYS A 183 6.57 -6.13 6.59
C LYS A 183 6.75 -4.62 6.51
N ALA A 184 5.67 -3.85 6.63
CA ALA A 184 5.72 -2.39 6.56
C ALA A 184 6.54 -1.77 7.70
N CYS A 185 6.38 -2.26 8.95
CA CYS A 185 7.20 -1.83 10.08
C CYS A 185 8.70 -2.07 9.87
N ASN A 186 9.04 -3.20 9.23
CA ASN A 186 10.42 -3.65 9.00
C ASN A 186 10.97 -3.24 7.63
N ASP A 187 10.26 -2.41 6.87
CA ASP A 187 10.67 -1.96 5.54
C ASP A 187 11.97 -1.17 5.58
N GLU A 188 13.10 -1.81 5.19
CA GLU A 188 14.42 -1.18 5.13
C GLU A 188 14.50 -0.04 4.10
N GLN A 189 13.66 -0.08 3.07
CA GLN A 189 13.59 0.91 2.00
C GLN A 189 12.50 1.98 2.26
N GLY A 190 11.94 2.01 3.47
CA GLY A 190 10.98 3.02 3.89
C GLY A 190 11.61 4.42 3.96
N MET A 191 10.78 5.45 3.92
CA MET A 191 11.22 6.84 3.95
C MET A 191 11.14 7.41 5.36
N THR A 192 12.29 7.88 5.90
CA THR A 192 12.33 8.67 7.15
C THR A 192 11.99 10.12 6.85
N PHE A 193 11.19 10.73 7.70
CA PHE A 193 10.78 12.13 7.59
C PHE A 193 10.67 12.77 8.99
N LYS A 194 10.68 14.11 9.02
CA LYS A 194 10.49 14.90 10.24
C LYS A 194 9.35 15.86 10.06
N THR A 195 8.52 16.01 11.09
CA THR A 195 7.44 17.00 11.07
C THR A 195 7.02 17.38 12.49
N ALA A 196 6.62 18.63 12.66
CA ALA A 196 5.90 19.13 13.83
C ALA A 196 4.38 19.25 13.55
N GLU A 197 3.96 18.98 12.31
CA GLU A 197 2.57 19.10 11.87
C GLU A 197 1.82 17.79 12.11
N THR A 198 0.51 17.90 12.24
CA THR A 198 -0.37 16.73 12.14
C THR A 198 -0.38 16.24 10.70
N PHE A 199 -0.39 14.95 10.53
CA PHE A 199 -0.41 14.32 9.21
C PHE A 199 -1.46 13.24 9.11
N THR A 200 -1.78 12.88 7.89
CA THR A 200 -2.63 11.75 7.52
C THR A 200 -1.82 10.76 6.69
N LEU A 201 -2.28 9.50 6.68
CA LEU A 201 -1.65 8.42 5.93
C LEU A 201 -2.63 7.88 4.91
N GLY A 202 -2.17 7.71 3.67
CA GLY A 202 -2.95 7.09 2.61
C GLY A 202 -2.22 5.92 1.96
N VAL A 203 -2.99 4.97 1.45
CA VAL A 203 -2.52 3.84 0.66
C VAL A 203 -3.41 3.70 -0.57
N ALA A 204 -2.84 3.23 -1.67
CA ALA A 204 -3.57 2.90 -2.88
C ALA A 204 -2.92 1.74 -3.63
N ALA A 205 -3.71 1.05 -4.44
CA ALA A 205 -3.26 0.06 -5.41
C ALA A 205 -3.96 0.28 -6.75
N LYS A 206 -3.24 0.02 -7.85
CA LYS A 206 -3.81 0.02 -9.20
C LYS A 206 -3.30 -1.19 -9.98
N SER A 207 -4.21 -1.91 -10.60
CA SER A 207 -3.91 -3.13 -11.34
C SER A 207 -4.31 -3.03 -12.81
N THR A 208 -3.53 -3.71 -13.68
CA THR A 208 -3.84 -3.90 -15.09
C THR A 208 -3.37 -5.29 -15.54
N ALA A 209 -4.10 -5.87 -16.48
CA ALA A 209 -3.75 -7.15 -17.10
C ALA A 209 -3.70 -7.04 -18.65
N ALA A 210 -3.59 -5.83 -19.17
CA ALA A 210 -3.69 -5.55 -20.60
C ALA A 210 -2.61 -6.25 -21.47
N GLU A 211 -1.47 -6.67 -20.88
CA GLU A 211 -0.40 -7.39 -21.57
C GLU A 211 -0.59 -8.93 -21.55
N SER A 212 -1.73 -9.41 -21.10
CA SER A 212 -2.04 -10.84 -21.06
C SER A 212 -2.28 -11.40 -22.47
N THR A 213 -2.00 -12.70 -22.64
CA THR A 213 -2.21 -13.43 -23.90
C THR A 213 -3.15 -14.61 -23.69
N ALA A 214 -4.09 -14.79 -24.61
CA ALA A 214 -5.02 -15.93 -24.57
C ALA A 214 -4.33 -17.25 -24.88
N ALA A 215 -4.82 -18.35 -24.32
CA ALA A 215 -4.40 -19.70 -24.69
C ALA A 215 -4.86 -20.04 -26.13
N THR A 216 -4.03 -20.81 -26.84
CA THR A 216 -4.33 -21.35 -28.17
C THR A 216 -4.24 -22.88 -28.14
N ALA A 217 -4.55 -23.54 -29.25
CA ALA A 217 -4.37 -24.99 -29.37
C ALA A 217 -2.90 -25.42 -29.30
N GLU A 218 -1.98 -24.50 -29.61
CA GLU A 218 -0.54 -24.72 -29.70
C GLU A 218 0.24 -24.23 -28.47
N ALA A 219 -0.34 -23.35 -27.64
CA ALA A 219 0.36 -22.74 -26.51
C ALA A 219 -0.59 -22.29 -25.40
N ASP A 220 -0.13 -22.41 -24.17
CA ASP A 220 -0.80 -21.84 -23.01
C ASP A 220 -0.86 -20.30 -23.09
N GLY A 221 -1.95 -19.74 -22.61
CA GLY A 221 -2.11 -18.31 -22.40
C GLY A 221 -1.37 -17.85 -21.13
N THR A 222 -1.20 -16.56 -20.99
CA THR A 222 -0.62 -15.97 -19.79
C THR A 222 -1.46 -14.81 -19.31
N ILE A 223 -1.95 -14.87 -18.07
CA ILE A 223 -2.43 -13.69 -17.37
C ILE A 223 -1.23 -12.99 -16.76
N LYS A 224 -0.95 -11.80 -17.26
CA LYS A 224 0.17 -10.95 -16.87
C LYS A 224 -0.38 -9.77 -16.08
N LEU A 225 -0.42 -9.93 -14.77
CA LEU A 225 -0.94 -8.89 -13.88
C LEU A 225 0.17 -7.94 -13.46
N TYR A 226 -0.06 -6.65 -13.62
CA TYR A 226 0.74 -5.59 -13.01
C TYR A 226 -0.11 -4.92 -11.94
N SER A 227 0.42 -4.83 -10.71
CA SER A 227 -0.20 -4.03 -9.67
C SER A 227 0.83 -3.11 -9.05
N ASP A 228 0.56 -1.81 -9.13
CA ASP A 228 1.36 -0.76 -8.52
C ASP A 228 0.71 -0.35 -7.20
N PHE A 229 1.54 -0.11 -6.18
CA PHE A 229 1.15 0.28 -4.84
C PHE A 229 1.84 1.58 -4.44
N ALA A 230 1.17 2.41 -3.65
CA ALA A 230 1.77 3.59 -3.05
C ALA A 230 1.25 3.82 -1.63
N ALA A 231 2.13 4.36 -0.80
CA ALA A 231 1.86 4.86 0.53
C ALA A 231 2.37 6.29 0.65
N ASN A 232 1.52 7.21 1.13
CA ASN A 232 1.89 8.62 1.29
C ASN A 232 1.50 9.15 2.67
N VAL A 233 2.42 9.89 3.28
CA VAL A 233 2.12 10.75 4.42
C VAL A 233 1.86 12.17 3.89
N VAL A 234 0.74 12.74 4.31
CA VAL A 234 0.28 14.07 3.85
C VAL A 234 0.12 15.00 5.05
N ALA A 235 0.75 16.17 5.01
CA ALA A 235 0.57 17.25 5.95
C ALA A 235 -0.02 18.46 5.20
N GLY A 236 -1.12 19.00 5.70
CA GLY A 236 -1.94 19.95 4.92
C GLY A 236 -2.42 19.30 3.62
N ASP A 237 -1.94 19.78 2.48
CA ASP A 237 -2.20 19.24 1.14
C ASP A 237 -0.95 18.66 0.45
N LYS A 238 0.19 18.63 1.16
CA LYS A 238 1.49 18.23 0.62
C LYS A 238 1.90 16.84 1.08
N ILE A 239 2.44 16.05 0.16
CA ILE A 239 3.11 14.79 0.46
C ILE A 239 4.42 15.13 1.18
N ILE A 240 4.61 14.61 2.39
CA ILE A 240 5.84 14.78 3.18
C ILE A 240 6.69 13.51 3.25
N ALA A 241 6.11 12.36 2.93
CA ALA A 241 6.84 11.12 2.68
C ALA A 241 6.04 10.24 1.70
N ALA A 242 6.75 9.51 0.85
CA ALA A 242 6.15 8.60 -0.12
C ALA A 242 6.98 7.33 -0.27
N VAL A 243 6.29 6.22 -0.51
CA VAL A 243 6.89 4.94 -0.88
C VAL A 243 6.01 4.31 -1.95
N ASN A 244 6.60 3.74 -2.99
CA ASN A 244 5.88 2.98 -4.00
C ASN A 244 6.55 1.64 -4.29
N ASP A 245 5.78 0.64 -4.73
CA ASP A 245 6.23 -0.71 -5.08
C ASP A 245 5.35 -1.28 -6.18
N ALA A 246 5.72 -2.43 -6.74
CA ALA A 246 4.90 -3.11 -7.73
C ALA A 246 5.10 -4.64 -7.69
N ILE A 247 4.10 -5.37 -8.18
CA ILE A 247 4.17 -6.80 -8.45
C ILE A 247 3.89 -7.10 -9.92
N GLN A 248 4.46 -8.19 -10.42
CA GLN A 248 4.27 -8.70 -11.78
C GLN A 248 4.10 -10.22 -11.79
N PRO A 249 3.07 -10.79 -11.13
CA PRO A 249 2.82 -12.22 -11.22
C PRO A 249 2.37 -12.61 -12.63
N ASN A 250 2.79 -13.81 -13.06
CA ASN A 250 2.33 -14.44 -14.27
C ASN A 250 1.59 -15.74 -13.91
N ILE A 251 0.40 -15.94 -14.50
CA ILE A 251 -0.36 -17.18 -14.39
C ILE A 251 -0.51 -17.76 -15.78
N ALA A 252 0.06 -18.95 -16.00
CA ALA A 252 -0.14 -19.71 -17.23
C ALA A 252 -1.48 -20.46 -17.14
N VAL A 253 -2.28 -20.36 -18.21
CA VAL A 253 -3.62 -20.98 -18.31
C VAL A 253 -3.75 -21.70 -19.64
N ASN A 254 -4.35 -22.90 -19.62
CA ASN A 254 -4.63 -23.65 -20.84
C ASN A 254 -6.01 -23.31 -21.43
N THR A 255 -6.33 -23.88 -22.59
CA THR A 255 -7.62 -23.66 -23.28
C THR A 255 -8.84 -24.20 -22.52
N LEU A 256 -8.65 -25.00 -21.47
CA LEU A 256 -9.71 -25.51 -20.60
C LEU A 256 -9.97 -24.61 -19.39
N GLY A 257 -9.25 -23.50 -19.25
CA GLY A 257 -9.29 -22.62 -18.09
C GLY A 257 -8.62 -23.23 -16.86
N GLU A 258 -7.71 -24.19 -17.04
CA GLU A 258 -6.93 -24.75 -15.95
C GLU A 258 -5.65 -23.96 -15.76
N ILE A 259 -5.25 -23.77 -14.50
CA ILE A 259 -4.00 -23.10 -14.16
C ILE A 259 -2.85 -24.08 -14.29
N VAL A 260 -1.96 -23.81 -15.21
CA VAL A 260 -0.75 -24.63 -15.49
C VAL A 260 0.37 -24.26 -14.54
N SER A 261 0.56 -22.96 -14.30
CA SER A 261 1.52 -22.45 -13.33
C SER A 261 1.11 -21.07 -12.82
N ALA A 262 1.57 -20.73 -11.61
CA ALA A 262 1.44 -19.38 -11.06
C ALA A 262 2.78 -18.98 -10.47
N GLU A 263 3.46 -17.98 -11.04
CA GLU A 263 4.75 -17.51 -10.58
C GLU A 263 4.62 -16.16 -9.89
N PHE A 264 5.09 -16.09 -8.67
CA PHE A 264 5.31 -14.87 -7.93
C PHE A 264 6.64 -14.95 -7.19
N LYS A 265 7.56 -14.03 -7.50
CA LYS A 265 8.94 -14.06 -6.97
C LYS A 265 9.18 -13.05 -5.85
N GLY A 266 8.24 -12.15 -5.60
CA GLY A 266 8.35 -11.04 -4.69
C GLY A 266 7.97 -9.71 -5.34
N THR A 267 7.84 -8.66 -4.55
CA THR A 267 7.66 -7.31 -5.11
C THR A 267 8.95 -6.83 -5.76
N LYS A 268 8.86 -5.82 -6.63
CA LYS A 268 10.06 -5.27 -7.29
C LYS A 268 11.07 -4.71 -6.29
N ARG A 269 10.59 -4.13 -5.16
CA ARG A 269 11.47 -3.64 -4.10
C ARG A 269 12.12 -4.80 -3.32
N GLU A 270 11.39 -5.88 -3.04
CA GLU A 270 11.94 -7.08 -2.38
C GLU A 270 12.97 -7.78 -3.24
N LEU A 271 12.76 -7.81 -4.56
CA LEU A 271 13.69 -8.43 -5.50
C LEU A 271 15.01 -7.66 -5.63
N LYS A 272 15.00 -6.34 -5.41
CA LYS A 272 16.20 -5.50 -5.55
C LYS A 272 16.94 -5.77 -6.87
N GLU A 273 18.23 -6.14 -6.79
CA GLU A 273 19.06 -6.55 -7.93
C GLU A 273 18.54 -7.83 -8.63
N GLY A 274 17.77 -8.65 -7.93
CA GLY A 274 17.13 -9.85 -8.49
C GLY A 274 16.02 -9.54 -9.50
N TYR A 275 15.49 -8.31 -9.54
CA TYR A 275 14.61 -7.86 -10.61
C TYR A 275 15.36 -7.67 -11.93
N ASN A 276 16.67 -7.39 -11.83
CA ASN A 276 17.64 -7.40 -12.92
C ASN A 276 17.38 -6.37 -14.03
N MET A 277 16.82 -5.20 -13.68
CA MET A 277 16.57 -4.13 -14.66
C MET A 277 17.86 -3.54 -15.21
N ALA A 278 18.88 -3.37 -14.39
CA ALA A 278 20.18 -2.83 -14.80
C ALA A 278 20.88 -3.69 -15.87
N ALA A 279 20.57 -4.99 -15.96
CA ALA A 279 21.11 -5.88 -16.98
C ALA A 279 20.61 -5.58 -18.41
N PHE A 280 19.48 -4.87 -18.56
CA PHE A 280 19.02 -4.40 -19.86
C PHE A 280 19.91 -3.30 -20.45
N GLY A 281 20.81 -2.72 -19.62
CA GLY A 281 21.89 -1.85 -20.04
C GLY A 281 21.43 -0.66 -20.88
N GLN A 282 22.23 -0.32 -21.92
CA GLN A 282 21.99 0.85 -22.76
C GLN A 282 20.63 0.86 -23.47
N SER A 283 19.98 -0.30 -23.65
CA SER A 283 18.66 -0.37 -24.28
C SER A 283 17.54 0.29 -23.45
N MET A 284 17.78 0.59 -22.17
CA MET A 284 16.87 1.30 -21.29
C MET A 284 17.45 2.60 -20.71
N ASP A 285 18.58 3.04 -21.24
CA ASP A 285 19.22 4.31 -20.88
C ASP A 285 18.53 5.47 -21.63
N TRP A 286 17.30 5.78 -21.20
CA TRP A 286 16.47 6.78 -21.86
C TRP A 286 16.88 8.23 -21.61
N ASN A 287 17.77 8.49 -20.65
CA ASN A 287 18.34 9.81 -20.39
C ASN A 287 19.73 9.99 -21.02
N GLY A 288 20.34 8.93 -21.54
CA GLY A 288 21.61 8.98 -22.26
C GLY A 288 22.84 9.19 -21.38
N ASP A 289 22.76 8.88 -20.08
CA ASP A 289 23.86 9.07 -19.13
C ASP A 289 24.78 7.83 -19.02
N GLY A 290 24.47 6.77 -19.73
CA GLY A 290 25.21 5.50 -19.73
C GLY A 290 24.91 4.61 -18.54
N LYS A 291 23.87 4.90 -17.74
CA LYS A 291 23.51 4.16 -16.52
C LYS A 291 22.03 3.79 -16.54
N VAL A 292 21.74 2.56 -16.13
CA VAL A 292 20.38 2.10 -15.83
C VAL A 292 20.39 1.61 -14.39
N LEU A 293 19.66 2.29 -13.52
CA LEU A 293 19.50 1.87 -12.13
C LEU A 293 18.49 0.72 -12.04
N GLU A 294 18.62 -0.10 -11.00
CA GLU A 294 17.59 -1.09 -10.65
C GLU A 294 16.26 -0.42 -10.34
N TRP A 295 15.17 -1.15 -10.59
CA TRP A 295 13.82 -0.61 -10.46
C TRP A 295 13.57 0.02 -9.07
N TYR A 296 14.00 -0.65 -8.01
CA TYR A 296 13.78 -0.17 -6.63
C TYR A 296 14.51 1.15 -6.33
N LEU A 297 15.68 1.40 -6.94
CA LEU A 297 16.40 2.66 -6.83
C LEU A 297 15.68 3.77 -7.59
N GLN A 298 15.20 3.49 -8.80
CA GLN A 298 14.44 4.43 -9.61
C GLN A 298 13.11 4.82 -8.95
N SER A 299 12.43 3.84 -8.35
CA SER A 299 11.22 4.01 -7.54
C SER A 299 11.48 4.91 -6.32
N ALA A 300 12.63 4.73 -5.66
CA ALA A 300 13.02 5.57 -4.52
C ALA A 300 13.27 7.03 -4.96
N GLU A 301 13.89 7.27 -6.11
CA GLU A 301 14.07 8.64 -6.64
C GLU A 301 12.72 9.28 -6.99
N PHE A 302 11.78 8.53 -7.58
CA PHE A 302 10.42 9.01 -7.79
C PHE A 302 9.73 9.38 -6.47
N SER A 303 9.84 8.54 -5.44
CA SER A 303 9.28 8.79 -4.11
C SER A 303 9.84 10.08 -3.48
N LYS A 304 11.14 10.33 -3.60
CA LYS A 304 11.76 11.59 -3.14
C LYS A 304 11.26 12.80 -3.93
N PHE A 305 11.11 12.65 -5.23
CA PHE A 305 10.71 13.73 -6.14
C PHE A 305 9.30 14.24 -5.89
N VAL A 306 8.39 13.40 -5.41
CA VAL A 306 7.00 13.78 -5.12
C VAL A 306 6.82 14.45 -3.75
N VAL A 307 7.84 14.42 -2.87
CA VAL A 307 7.80 15.14 -1.59
C VAL A 307 7.68 16.65 -1.85
N GLY A 308 6.80 17.30 -1.10
CA GLY A 308 6.44 18.72 -1.27
C GLY A 308 5.37 18.99 -2.34
N LYS A 309 4.95 17.99 -3.10
CA LYS A 309 3.88 18.12 -4.10
C LYS A 309 2.51 17.76 -3.51
N THR A 310 1.47 18.34 -4.08
CA THR A 310 0.09 17.91 -3.87
C THR A 310 -0.25 16.69 -4.74
N ALA A 311 -1.34 15.98 -4.43
CA ALA A 311 -1.86 14.92 -5.29
C ALA A 311 -2.10 15.40 -6.74
N ALA A 312 -2.66 16.60 -6.89
CA ALA A 312 -2.93 17.20 -8.22
C ALA A 312 -1.64 17.50 -9.00
N GLU A 313 -0.60 18.00 -8.34
CA GLU A 313 0.70 18.25 -8.97
C GLU A 313 1.37 16.94 -9.41
N VAL A 314 1.27 15.85 -8.62
CA VAL A 314 1.76 14.52 -9.02
C VAL A 314 0.99 13.98 -10.23
N GLU A 315 -0.33 14.09 -10.22
CA GLU A 315 -1.18 13.63 -11.33
C GLU A 315 -0.88 14.40 -12.63
N ALA A 316 -0.58 15.72 -12.52
CA ALA A 316 -0.26 16.61 -13.63
C ALA A 316 1.19 16.54 -14.11
N MET A 317 2.05 15.71 -13.49
CA MET A 317 3.46 15.56 -13.91
C MET A 317 3.56 15.26 -15.40
N ALA A 318 4.36 16.06 -16.10
CA ALA A 318 4.58 15.90 -17.52
C ALA A 318 5.32 14.59 -17.85
N THR A 319 4.92 13.97 -18.93
CA THR A 319 5.51 12.74 -19.43
C THR A 319 5.91 12.89 -20.90
N LYS A 320 6.87 12.10 -21.34
CA LYS A 320 7.27 11.99 -22.74
C LYS A 320 7.34 10.51 -23.14
N GLU A 321 6.97 10.23 -24.38
CA GLU A 321 7.16 8.91 -24.97
C GLU A 321 8.63 8.75 -25.42
N VAL A 322 9.18 7.57 -25.16
CA VAL A 322 10.48 7.19 -25.72
C VAL A 322 10.27 6.67 -27.13
N GLU A 323 10.82 7.37 -28.11
CA GLU A 323 10.64 7.07 -29.53
C GLU A 323 11.02 5.62 -29.87
N GLY A 324 10.08 4.91 -30.49
CA GLY A 324 10.27 3.53 -30.92
C GLY A 324 10.23 2.47 -29.81
N ALA A 325 10.10 2.84 -28.53
CA ALA A 325 10.09 1.91 -27.42
C ALA A 325 8.68 1.70 -26.80
N GLY A 326 7.73 2.62 -27.05
CA GLY A 326 6.39 2.58 -26.45
C GLY A 326 6.37 2.84 -24.93
N TYR A 327 7.47 3.33 -24.36
CA TYR A 327 7.59 3.65 -22.93
C TYR A 327 7.28 5.12 -22.68
N ILE A 328 6.55 5.39 -21.60
CA ILE A 328 6.18 6.74 -21.17
C ILE A 328 6.91 7.06 -19.87
N ILE A 329 7.97 7.85 -19.98
CA ILE A 329 8.81 8.27 -18.85
C ILE A 329 8.50 9.70 -18.41
N SER A 330 9.14 10.17 -17.34
CA SER A 330 9.05 11.58 -16.94
C SER A 330 9.60 12.49 -18.04
N ALA A 331 8.97 13.67 -18.20
CA ALA A 331 9.56 14.76 -18.98
C ALA A 331 10.37 15.74 -18.10
N ASP A 332 10.43 15.52 -16.78
CA ASP A 332 11.17 16.37 -15.85
C ASP A 332 12.66 15.98 -15.82
N ASP A 333 13.50 16.93 -16.20
CA ASP A 333 14.96 16.69 -16.30
C ASP A 333 15.62 16.41 -14.94
N ALA A 334 15.09 16.95 -13.82
CA ALA A 334 15.64 16.67 -12.50
C ALA A 334 15.39 15.21 -12.10
N LEU A 335 14.20 14.68 -12.39
CA LEU A 335 13.88 13.28 -12.11
C LEU A 335 14.67 12.33 -13.01
N LEU A 336 14.83 12.68 -14.29
CA LEU A 336 15.66 11.91 -15.24
C LEU A 336 17.13 11.91 -14.82
N THR A 337 17.67 13.06 -14.39
CA THR A 337 19.05 13.19 -13.90
C THR A 337 19.28 12.41 -12.60
N ALA A 338 18.25 12.28 -11.76
CA ALA A 338 18.29 11.43 -10.58
C ALA A 338 18.31 9.93 -10.93
N GLY A 339 18.15 9.58 -12.20
CA GLY A 339 18.20 8.20 -12.72
C GLY A 339 16.86 7.49 -12.76
N CYS A 340 15.72 8.19 -12.59
CA CYS A 340 14.40 7.61 -12.74
C CYS A 340 13.93 7.68 -14.20
N THR A 341 14.21 6.62 -14.94
CA THR A 341 13.85 6.47 -16.37
C THR A 341 12.80 5.38 -16.60
N ILE A 342 12.21 4.81 -15.53
CA ILE A 342 11.10 3.84 -15.64
C ILE A 342 9.83 4.50 -16.14
N GLN A 343 8.92 3.68 -16.63
CA GLN A 343 7.58 4.13 -16.99
C GLN A 343 6.83 4.62 -15.73
N ILE A 344 6.46 5.91 -15.73
CA ILE A 344 5.86 6.53 -14.53
C ILE A 344 4.34 6.69 -14.58
N THR A 345 3.68 6.32 -15.68
CA THR A 345 2.23 6.55 -15.85
C THR A 345 1.40 5.93 -14.74
N ALA A 346 1.65 4.65 -14.44
CA ALA A 346 0.95 3.94 -13.37
C ALA A 346 1.41 4.41 -11.98
N ILE A 347 2.73 4.61 -11.81
CA ILE A 347 3.32 5.02 -10.52
C ILE A 347 2.78 6.40 -10.09
N LYS A 348 2.78 7.40 -10.98
CA LYS A 348 2.23 8.73 -10.64
C LYS A 348 0.73 8.66 -10.32
N ALA A 349 -0.02 7.82 -11.02
CA ALA A 349 -1.45 7.67 -10.77
C ALA A 349 -1.75 7.04 -9.41
N VAL A 350 -1.01 5.97 -9.01
CA VAL A 350 -1.21 5.32 -7.71
C VAL A 350 -0.70 6.19 -6.56
N VAL A 351 0.41 6.93 -6.74
CA VAL A 351 0.91 7.89 -5.74
C VAL A 351 -0.07 9.04 -5.54
N ALA A 352 -0.60 9.63 -6.61
CA ALA A 352 -1.63 10.66 -6.50
C ALA A 352 -2.89 10.14 -5.80
N GLN A 353 -3.31 8.90 -6.11
CA GLN A 353 -4.46 8.27 -5.44
C GLN A 353 -4.20 8.01 -3.95
N ALA A 354 -3.02 7.52 -3.58
CA ALA A 354 -2.65 7.33 -2.17
C ALA A 354 -2.70 8.66 -1.38
N ALA A 355 -2.24 9.76 -1.99
CA ALA A 355 -2.35 11.08 -1.36
C ALA A 355 -3.80 11.55 -1.20
N LYS A 356 -4.69 11.27 -2.17
CA LYS A 356 -6.13 11.54 -2.07
C LYS A 356 -6.83 10.70 -1.02
N ASN A 357 -6.36 9.46 -0.80
CA ASN A 357 -6.90 8.51 0.18
C ASN A 357 -6.42 8.79 1.61
N ALA A 358 -5.51 9.74 1.84
CA ALA A 358 -4.95 10.04 3.15
C ALA A 358 -6.03 10.53 4.13
N ARG A 359 -6.14 9.85 5.32
CA ARG A 359 -7.14 10.09 6.35
C ARG A 359 -6.60 9.82 7.75
#